data_0e807ae387bee51c581a38cc01fdd751
#
_entry.id   0e807ae387bee51c581a38cc01fdd751
#
_cell.length_a   1.000
_cell.length_b   1.000
_cell.length_c   1.000
_cell.angle_alpha   90.00
_cell.angle_beta   90.00
_cell.angle_gamma   90.00
#
_symmetry.space_group_name_H-M   'P 1'
#
loop_
_entity.id
_entity.type
_entity.pdbx_description
1 polymer ?
#
loop_
_entity_poly.entity_id
_entity_poly.type
_entity_poly.pdbx_seq_one_letter_code
_entity_poly.pdbx_strand_id
1 'polypeptide(L)'
;MPNNSNRRLGIGLVTLTTLMFAVLDTTAKWLVLSLPVLQVVWLRFLTHSLFSFAVFAPSMGLSLVRWHHPRLQLLRGLMLASMTGMNFWALQYLQLAETGAMQFSVPILIAVLSAWWLGEKLDARRWAAIAAGFMGVLIIIRPGSQAFHPAILLSAGNAILYALFNLLTRRLASQEHPATMQLASALVSTAVLTPFALWTWQTPSSGWQWLMLALAGLSGGAGHYFAAQAHRFASAAVLGPFLYQQILYMTLGGWLVFDQVPDRAVLLGATVVVASGLYLLWREFQVKAESPAA
;
A
#
# COMPACT_ATOMS: atom_id res chain seq x y z
N MET A 1 -25.00 -11.19 -13.60
CA MET A 1 -24.33 -9.86 -13.59
C MET A 1 -24.41 -9.33 -12.16
N PRO A 2 -23.36 -8.83 -11.54
CA PRO A 2 -23.48 -8.22 -10.23
C PRO A 2 -24.40 -7.01 -10.33
N ASN A 3 -25.33 -6.92 -9.38
CA ASN A 3 -26.34 -5.87 -9.31
C ASN A 3 -25.65 -4.51 -9.21
N ASN A 4 -26.15 -3.49 -9.92
CA ASN A 4 -25.56 -2.13 -9.92
C ASN A 4 -25.36 -1.55 -8.51
N SER A 5 -26.18 -1.93 -7.56
CA SER A 5 -26.06 -1.55 -6.15
C SER A 5 -24.78 -2.14 -5.50
N ASN A 6 -24.46 -3.41 -5.78
CA ASN A 6 -23.24 -4.06 -5.27
C ASN A 6 -21.97 -3.40 -5.84
N ARG A 7 -21.98 -3.04 -7.12
CA ARG A 7 -20.86 -2.33 -7.76
C ARG A 7 -20.60 -0.97 -7.11
N ARG A 8 -21.65 -0.18 -6.82
CA ARG A 8 -21.54 1.12 -6.14
C ARG A 8 -20.97 0.95 -4.73
N LEU A 9 -21.43 -0.07 -3.99
CA LEU A 9 -20.89 -0.37 -2.66
C LEU A 9 -19.41 -0.73 -2.71
N GLY A 10 -18.98 -1.57 -3.65
CA GLY A 10 -17.57 -1.90 -3.87
C GLY A 10 -16.70 -0.65 -4.14
N ILE A 11 -17.18 0.25 -5.00
CA ILE A 11 -16.50 1.53 -5.29
C ILE A 11 -16.41 2.40 -4.03
N GLY A 12 -17.50 2.54 -3.27
CA GLY A 12 -17.50 3.29 -2.02
C GLY A 12 -16.50 2.74 -0.99
N LEU A 13 -16.39 1.41 -0.87
CA LEU A 13 -15.42 0.77 0.02
C LEU A 13 -13.97 0.98 -0.42
N VAL A 14 -13.67 0.97 -1.73
CA VAL A 14 -12.32 1.31 -2.24
C VAL A 14 -12.01 2.79 -2.01
N THR A 15 -12.99 3.66 -2.16
CA THR A 15 -12.83 5.09 -1.83
C THR A 15 -12.48 5.28 -0.36
N LEU A 16 -13.16 4.58 0.55
CA LEU A 16 -12.81 4.57 1.97
C LEU A 16 -11.41 3.97 2.23
N THR A 17 -11.06 2.90 1.53
CA THR A 17 -9.72 2.30 1.61
C THR A 17 -8.62 3.31 1.30
N THR A 18 -8.72 3.99 0.18
CA THR A 18 -7.71 4.95 -0.27
C THR A 18 -7.66 6.19 0.63
N LEU A 19 -8.81 6.62 1.15
CA LEU A 19 -8.87 7.67 2.15
C LEU A 19 -8.18 7.25 3.46
N MET A 20 -8.45 6.03 3.96
CA MET A 20 -7.82 5.52 5.18
C MET A 20 -6.30 5.41 5.03
N PHE A 21 -5.79 4.96 3.88
CA PHE A 21 -4.36 4.93 3.64
C PHE A 21 -3.73 6.32 3.50
N ALA A 22 -4.44 7.28 2.92
CA ALA A 22 -3.96 8.66 2.89
C ALA A 22 -3.94 9.30 4.29
N VAL A 23 -4.93 9.02 5.13
CA VAL A 23 -4.94 9.43 6.55
C VAL A 23 -3.79 8.77 7.30
N LEU A 24 -3.55 7.47 7.09
CA LEU A 24 -2.40 6.76 7.65
C LEU A 24 -1.08 7.46 7.29
N ASP A 25 -0.83 7.71 6.00
CA ASP A 25 0.44 8.27 5.53
C ASP A 25 0.62 9.73 5.99
N THR A 26 -0.45 10.53 5.98
CA THR A 26 -0.45 11.91 6.50
C THR A 26 -0.13 11.94 8.00
N THR A 27 -0.80 11.08 8.77
CA THR A 27 -0.58 10.95 10.22
C THR A 27 0.82 10.42 10.52
N ALA A 28 1.27 9.41 9.76
CA ALA A 28 2.60 8.84 9.90
C ALA A 28 3.68 9.89 9.65
N LYS A 29 3.55 10.69 8.56
CA LYS A 29 4.47 11.77 8.25
C LYS A 29 4.55 12.78 9.41
N TRP A 30 3.42 13.19 9.97
CA TRP A 30 3.39 14.10 11.10
C TRP A 30 4.11 13.52 12.34
N LEU A 31 3.90 12.23 12.62
CA LEU A 31 4.50 11.54 13.77
C LEU A 31 6.02 11.36 13.62
N VAL A 32 6.51 10.95 12.44
CA VAL A 32 7.94 10.67 12.23
C VAL A 32 8.81 11.92 12.16
N LEU A 33 8.22 13.11 12.12
CA LEU A 33 8.95 14.36 12.30
C LEU A 33 9.36 14.62 13.76
N SER A 34 8.73 13.94 14.71
CA SER A 34 8.99 14.16 16.15
C SER A 34 9.24 12.88 16.95
N LEU A 35 8.95 11.72 16.41
CA LEU A 35 9.13 10.42 17.07
C LEU A 35 10.00 9.48 16.20
N PRO A 36 10.71 8.51 16.79
CA PRO A 36 11.49 7.52 16.06
C PRO A 36 10.61 6.71 15.12
N VAL A 37 11.04 6.55 13.86
CA VAL A 37 10.29 5.85 12.82
C VAL A 37 9.88 4.44 13.25
N LEU A 38 10.82 3.67 13.82
CA LEU A 38 10.55 2.27 14.20
C LEU A 38 9.51 2.16 15.32
N GLN A 39 9.46 3.14 16.24
CA GLN A 39 8.43 3.24 17.27
C GLN A 39 7.05 3.54 16.64
N VAL A 40 6.99 4.49 15.71
CA VAL A 40 5.73 4.84 15.01
C VAL A 40 5.20 3.65 14.21
N VAL A 41 6.08 2.95 13.48
CA VAL A 41 5.73 1.74 12.72
C VAL A 41 5.27 0.62 13.66
N TRP A 42 5.93 0.44 14.78
CA TRP A 42 5.56 -0.56 15.78
C TRP A 42 4.17 -0.30 16.38
N LEU A 43 3.94 0.92 16.90
CA LEU A 43 2.63 1.31 17.46
C LEU A 43 1.50 1.23 16.44
N ARG A 44 1.78 1.58 15.19
CA ARG A 44 0.84 1.41 14.08
C ARG A 44 0.46 -0.06 13.89
N PHE A 45 1.42 -1.00 13.94
CA PHE A 45 1.13 -2.42 13.81
C PHE A 45 0.49 -3.02 15.06
N LEU A 46 0.87 -2.58 16.23
CA LEU A 46 0.23 -2.97 17.49
C LEU A 46 -1.26 -2.61 17.47
N THR A 47 -1.57 -1.35 17.16
CA THR A 47 -2.97 -0.89 17.05
C THR A 47 -3.72 -1.60 15.93
N HIS A 48 -3.08 -1.84 14.77
CA HIS A 48 -3.66 -2.62 13.68
C HIS A 48 -3.96 -4.07 14.12
N SER A 49 -3.07 -4.70 14.88
CA SER A 49 -3.29 -6.06 15.41
C SER A 49 -4.48 -6.10 16.35
N LEU A 50 -4.58 -5.14 17.27
CA LEU A 50 -5.70 -5.02 18.21
C LEU A 50 -7.03 -4.78 17.45
N PHE A 51 -7.03 -3.89 16.47
CA PHE A 51 -8.19 -3.65 15.61
C PHE A 51 -8.62 -4.91 14.87
N SER A 52 -7.69 -5.59 14.19
CA SER A 52 -7.98 -6.81 13.45
C SER A 52 -8.50 -7.93 14.34
N PHE A 53 -7.92 -8.08 15.53
CA PHE A 53 -8.39 -9.03 16.51
C PHE A 53 -9.82 -8.69 16.99
N ALA A 54 -10.08 -7.45 17.35
CA ALA A 54 -11.40 -7.01 17.79
C ALA A 54 -12.50 -7.20 16.73
N VAL A 55 -12.16 -6.96 15.44
CA VAL A 55 -13.12 -7.10 14.33
C VAL A 55 -13.38 -8.55 13.95
N PHE A 56 -12.34 -9.38 13.91
CA PHE A 56 -12.46 -10.73 13.36
C PHE A 56 -12.61 -11.85 14.40
N ALA A 57 -12.13 -11.68 15.63
CA ALA A 57 -12.19 -12.72 16.66
C ALA A 57 -13.63 -13.13 17.04
N PRO A 58 -14.62 -12.21 17.10
CA PRO A 58 -16.00 -12.60 17.42
C PRO A 58 -16.61 -13.59 16.43
N SER A 59 -16.21 -13.51 15.14
CA SER A 59 -16.74 -14.38 14.09
C SER A 59 -15.89 -15.60 13.80
N MET A 60 -14.58 -15.56 14.06
CA MET A 60 -13.64 -16.60 13.66
C MET A 60 -13.05 -17.39 14.83
N GLY A 61 -13.08 -16.85 16.04
CA GLY A 61 -12.48 -17.48 17.21
C GLY A 61 -11.01 -17.87 17.01
N LEU A 62 -10.62 -19.07 17.43
CA LEU A 62 -9.23 -19.57 17.31
C LEU A 62 -8.79 -19.83 15.86
N SER A 63 -9.71 -19.94 14.89
CA SER A 63 -9.34 -20.11 13.49
C SER A 63 -8.58 -18.90 12.93
N LEU A 64 -8.79 -17.72 13.52
CA LEU A 64 -8.13 -16.48 13.14
C LEU A 64 -6.59 -16.55 13.31
N VAL A 65 -6.09 -17.31 14.26
CA VAL A 65 -4.65 -17.47 14.55
C VAL A 65 -4.06 -18.79 14.03
N ARG A 66 -4.85 -19.62 13.33
CA ARG A 66 -4.36 -20.86 12.72
C ARG A 66 -3.82 -20.57 11.34
N TRP A 67 -2.50 -20.72 11.18
CA TRP A 67 -1.80 -20.50 9.92
C TRP A 67 -1.52 -21.85 9.25
N HIS A 68 -2.01 -22.03 8.02
CA HIS A 68 -1.71 -23.24 7.23
C HIS A 68 -0.28 -23.19 6.67
N HIS A 69 0.20 -21.96 6.36
CA HIS A 69 1.53 -21.73 5.81
C HIS A 69 2.36 -20.75 6.67
N PRO A 70 2.80 -21.13 7.89
CA PRO A 70 3.43 -20.22 8.84
C PRO A 70 4.70 -19.54 8.31
N ARG A 71 5.52 -20.25 7.52
CA ARG A 71 6.73 -19.67 6.91
C ARG A 71 6.42 -18.53 5.94
N LEU A 72 5.38 -18.71 5.11
CA LEU A 72 4.96 -17.70 4.16
C LEU A 72 4.25 -16.52 4.83
N GLN A 73 3.50 -16.77 5.92
CA GLN A 73 2.92 -15.71 6.75
C GLN A 73 4.01 -14.89 7.46
N LEU A 74 5.07 -15.55 7.97
CA LEU A 74 6.22 -14.89 8.56
C LEU A 74 6.91 -13.99 7.51
N LEU A 75 7.22 -14.54 6.32
CA LEU A 75 7.83 -13.78 5.23
C LEU A 75 6.96 -12.57 4.86
N ARG A 76 5.64 -12.76 4.75
CA ARG A 76 4.69 -11.70 4.42
C ARG A 76 4.67 -10.60 5.48
N GLY A 77 4.73 -10.95 6.76
CA GLY A 77 4.81 -9.99 7.85
C GLY A 77 6.15 -9.23 7.87
N LEU A 78 7.28 -9.91 7.61
CA LEU A 78 8.58 -9.26 7.48
C LEU A 78 8.59 -8.27 6.30
N MET A 79 8.06 -8.65 5.15
CA MET A 79 7.93 -7.75 4.01
C MET A 79 7.07 -6.53 4.35
N LEU A 80 5.93 -6.73 5.05
CA LEU A 80 5.04 -5.63 5.44
C LEU A 80 5.72 -4.69 6.44
N ALA A 81 6.47 -5.21 7.42
CA ALA A 81 7.25 -4.39 8.35
C ALA A 81 8.30 -3.56 7.62
N SER A 82 9.06 -4.20 6.71
CA SER A 82 10.13 -3.55 5.96
C SER A 82 9.58 -2.45 5.03
N MET A 83 8.54 -2.76 4.26
CA MET A 83 7.96 -1.79 3.33
C MET A 83 7.30 -0.60 4.06
N THR A 84 6.64 -0.85 5.21
CA THR A 84 6.08 0.24 6.02
C THR A 84 7.20 1.09 6.65
N GLY A 85 8.25 0.45 7.15
CA GLY A 85 9.44 1.13 7.67
C GLY A 85 10.09 2.02 6.61
N MET A 86 10.33 1.48 5.41
CA MET A 86 10.87 2.26 4.28
C MET A 86 9.98 3.45 3.93
N ASN A 87 8.65 3.24 3.83
CA ASN A 87 7.71 4.32 3.52
C ASN A 87 7.75 5.41 4.59
N PHE A 88 7.67 5.06 5.87
CA PHE A 88 7.65 6.04 6.95
C PHE A 88 8.99 6.75 7.09
N TRP A 89 10.10 6.06 6.82
CA TRP A 89 11.41 6.70 6.77
C TRP A 89 11.53 7.69 5.60
N ALA A 90 11.00 7.32 4.43
CA ALA A 90 10.94 8.22 3.28
C ALA A 90 10.10 9.48 3.57
N LEU A 91 8.98 9.32 4.29
CA LEU A 91 8.08 10.43 4.65
C LEU A 91 8.72 11.49 5.55
N GLN A 92 9.83 11.19 6.25
CA GLN A 92 10.58 12.21 6.99
C GLN A 92 11.19 13.28 6.05
N TYR A 93 11.50 12.90 4.82
CA TYR A 93 12.27 13.73 3.88
C TYR A 93 11.48 14.12 2.64
N LEU A 94 10.55 13.28 2.21
CA LEU A 94 9.82 13.44 0.95
C LEU A 94 8.40 13.97 1.19
N GLN A 95 7.84 14.59 0.15
CA GLN A 95 6.43 14.97 0.15
C GLN A 95 5.53 13.74 0.06
N LEU A 96 4.31 13.83 0.60
CA LEU A 96 3.30 12.77 0.48
C LEU A 96 2.97 12.44 -0.98
N ALA A 97 2.92 13.45 -1.85
CA ALA A 97 2.67 13.26 -3.28
C ALA A 97 3.81 12.48 -3.98
N GLU A 98 5.07 12.67 -3.57
CA GLU A 98 6.23 11.96 -4.14
C GLU A 98 6.18 10.47 -3.76
N THR A 99 6.00 10.16 -2.48
CA THR A 99 5.89 8.75 -2.02
C THR A 99 4.65 8.07 -2.60
N GLY A 100 3.52 8.79 -2.69
CA GLY A 100 2.29 8.30 -3.33
C GLY A 100 2.48 8.00 -4.80
N ALA A 101 3.11 8.91 -5.56
CA ALA A 101 3.39 8.71 -6.97
C ALA A 101 4.32 7.49 -7.21
N MET A 102 5.31 7.27 -6.35
CA MET A 102 6.15 6.06 -6.38
C MET A 102 5.36 4.79 -6.12
N GLN A 103 4.41 4.80 -5.21
CA GLN A 103 3.51 3.65 -4.94
C GLN A 103 2.70 3.24 -6.18
N PHE A 104 2.31 4.18 -7.03
CA PHE A 104 1.58 3.87 -8.26
C PHE A 104 2.41 3.20 -9.35
N SER A 105 3.74 3.08 -9.18
CA SER A 105 4.57 2.20 -10.01
C SER A 105 4.36 0.70 -9.71
N VAL A 106 3.74 0.34 -8.60
CA VAL A 106 3.53 -1.06 -8.17
C VAL A 106 2.81 -1.92 -9.22
N PRO A 107 1.72 -1.49 -9.88
CA PRO A 107 1.10 -2.28 -10.96
C PRO A 107 2.06 -2.55 -12.13
N ILE A 108 2.93 -1.58 -12.45
CA ILE A 108 3.96 -1.72 -13.49
C ILE A 108 4.97 -2.78 -13.08
N LEU A 109 5.45 -2.73 -11.83
CA LEU A 109 6.37 -3.71 -11.26
C LEU A 109 5.75 -5.10 -11.20
N ILE A 110 4.47 -5.23 -10.83
CA ILE A 110 3.74 -6.50 -10.84
C ILE A 110 3.70 -7.07 -12.26
N ALA A 111 3.42 -6.25 -13.28
CA ALA A 111 3.39 -6.71 -14.67
C ALA A 111 4.77 -7.23 -15.13
N VAL A 112 5.86 -6.52 -14.79
CA VAL A 112 7.23 -6.96 -15.10
C VAL A 112 7.58 -8.25 -14.37
N LEU A 113 7.30 -8.34 -13.07
CA LEU A 113 7.59 -9.52 -12.26
C LEU A 113 6.76 -10.73 -12.70
N SER A 114 5.49 -10.53 -13.08
CA SER A 114 4.64 -11.61 -13.61
C SER A 114 5.17 -12.12 -14.94
N ALA A 115 5.64 -11.25 -15.82
CA ALA A 115 6.25 -11.65 -17.08
C ALA A 115 7.53 -12.48 -16.87
N TRP A 116 8.38 -12.02 -15.94
CA TRP A 116 9.67 -12.65 -15.69
C TRP A 116 9.55 -13.95 -14.87
N TRP A 117 8.72 -13.94 -13.82
CA TRP A 117 8.65 -15.07 -12.86
C TRP A 117 7.60 -16.10 -13.22
N LEU A 118 6.46 -15.67 -13.78
CA LEU A 118 5.35 -16.54 -14.15
C LEU A 118 5.37 -16.91 -15.64
N GLY A 119 6.32 -16.35 -16.43
CA GLY A 119 6.43 -16.58 -17.87
C GLY A 119 5.27 -16.02 -18.68
N GLU A 120 4.53 -15.03 -18.13
CA GLU A 120 3.43 -14.38 -18.84
C GLU A 120 3.98 -13.60 -20.04
N LYS A 121 3.48 -13.91 -21.24
CA LYS A 121 3.89 -13.20 -22.47
C LYS A 121 3.22 -11.84 -22.53
N LEU A 122 4.01 -10.78 -22.46
CA LEU A 122 3.56 -9.42 -22.67
C LEU A 122 3.73 -9.02 -24.14
N ASP A 123 2.69 -8.42 -24.71
CA ASP A 123 2.74 -7.84 -26.05
C ASP A 123 3.59 -6.54 -26.07
N ALA A 124 3.99 -6.10 -27.28
CA ALA A 124 4.80 -4.89 -27.43
C ALA A 124 4.14 -3.63 -26.85
N ARG A 125 2.81 -3.56 -26.87
CA ARG A 125 2.06 -2.42 -26.32
C ARG A 125 2.14 -2.36 -24.80
N ARG A 126 2.10 -3.53 -24.12
CA ARG A 126 2.30 -3.61 -22.67
C ARG A 126 3.72 -3.23 -22.29
N TRP A 127 4.74 -3.67 -23.05
CA TRP A 127 6.12 -3.25 -22.85
C TRP A 127 6.31 -1.75 -23.04
N ALA A 128 5.67 -1.15 -24.05
CA ALA A 128 5.69 0.30 -24.23
C ALA A 128 5.07 1.07 -23.04
N ALA A 129 3.95 0.57 -22.51
CA ALA A 129 3.35 1.17 -21.31
C ALA A 129 4.26 1.03 -20.08
N ILE A 130 4.88 -0.13 -19.86
CA ILE A 130 5.87 -0.34 -18.80
C ILE A 130 7.03 0.65 -18.92
N ALA A 131 7.59 0.80 -20.12
CA ALA A 131 8.68 1.76 -20.37
C ALA A 131 8.25 3.21 -20.10
N ALA A 132 7.05 3.60 -20.55
CA ALA A 132 6.49 4.92 -20.29
C ALA A 132 6.30 5.17 -18.78
N GLY A 133 5.75 4.19 -18.05
CA GLY A 133 5.59 4.31 -16.59
C GLY A 133 6.93 4.40 -15.86
N PHE A 134 7.94 3.67 -16.30
CA PHE A 134 9.28 3.76 -15.75
C PHE A 134 9.92 5.14 -16.01
N MET A 135 9.69 5.73 -17.20
CA MET A 135 10.07 7.12 -17.47
C MET A 135 9.37 8.10 -16.52
N GLY A 136 8.09 7.88 -16.22
CA GLY A 136 7.37 8.66 -15.21
C GLY A 136 8.03 8.59 -13.83
N VAL A 137 8.46 7.39 -13.40
CA VAL A 137 9.22 7.21 -12.16
C VAL A 137 10.55 7.99 -12.19
N LEU A 138 11.30 7.94 -13.30
CA LEU A 138 12.56 8.71 -13.44
C LEU A 138 12.33 10.22 -13.40
N ILE A 139 11.22 10.72 -13.95
CA ILE A 139 10.83 12.13 -13.86
C ILE A 139 10.58 12.54 -12.39
N ILE A 140 10.01 11.67 -11.56
CA ILE A 140 9.81 11.92 -10.13
C ILE A 140 11.15 11.90 -9.38
N ILE A 141 11.96 10.87 -9.62
CA ILE A 141 13.24 10.65 -8.92
C ILE A 141 14.26 11.75 -9.24
N ARG A 142 14.29 12.19 -10.50
CA ARG A 142 15.25 13.23 -11.00
C ARG A 142 16.70 12.94 -10.62
N PRO A 143 17.25 11.77 -10.96
CA PRO A 143 18.60 11.38 -10.56
C PRO A 143 19.63 12.41 -11.08
N GLY A 144 20.56 12.80 -10.21
CA GLY A 144 21.61 13.77 -10.56
C GLY A 144 21.20 15.25 -10.53
N SER A 145 19.95 15.57 -10.22
CA SER A 145 19.51 16.97 -10.02
C SER A 145 19.67 17.41 -8.56
N GLN A 146 19.64 18.72 -8.31
CA GLN A 146 19.65 19.27 -6.95
C GLN A 146 18.37 18.91 -6.15
N ALA A 147 17.30 18.52 -6.83
CA ALA A 147 16.05 18.07 -6.20
C ALA A 147 16.08 16.57 -5.80
N PHE A 148 17.13 15.84 -6.19
CA PHE A 148 17.27 14.43 -5.82
C PHE A 148 17.56 14.29 -4.32
N HIS A 149 16.65 13.60 -3.60
CA HIS A 149 16.89 13.21 -2.22
C HIS A 149 17.04 11.68 -2.14
N PRO A 150 18.12 11.13 -1.51
CA PRO A 150 18.35 9.68 -1.45
C PRO A 150 17.20 8.87 -0.83
N ALA A 151 16.38 9.48 0.02
CA ALA A 151 15.20 8.84 0.61
C ALA A 151 14.17 8.36 -0.44
N ILE A 152 14.20 8.89 -1.68
CA ILE A 152 13.35 8.39 -2.77
C ILE A 152 13.66 6.92 -3.10
N LEU A 153 14.90 6.45 -2.85
CA LEU A 153 15.27 5.05 -3.01
C LEU A 153 14.57 4.13 -2.01
N LEU A 154 14.20 4.64 -0.83
CA LEU A 154 13.36 3.90 0.12
C LEU A 154 11.95 3.72 -0.46
N SER A 155 11.39 4.75 -1.11
CA SER A 155 10.09 4.63 -1.78
C SER A 155 10.15 3.67 -2.97
N ALA A 156 11.25 3.65 -3.73
CA ALA A 156 11.46 2.69 -4.81
C ALA A 156 11.57 1.26 -4.26
N GLY A 157 12.37 1.04 -3.21
CA GLY A 157 12.48 -0.24 -2.51
C GLY A 157 11.15 -0.71 -1.93
N ASN A 158 10.38 0.20 -1.33
CA ASN A 158 9.02 -0.08 -0.86
C ASN A 158 8.11 -0.53 -2.01
N ALA A 159 8.13 0.13 -3.17
CA ALA A 159 7.30 -0.25 -4.32
C ALA A 159 7.65 -1.66 -4.83
N ILE A 160 8.94 -2.02 -4.89
CA ILE A 160 9.40 -3.37 -5.27
C ILE A 160 8.91 -4.41 -4.26
N LEU A 161 9.13 -4.17 -2.95
CA LEU A 161 8.65 -5.08 -1.91
C LEU A 161 7.13 -5.20 -1.92
N TYR A 162 6.42 -4.12 -2.20
CA TYR A 162 4.97 -4.15 -2.28
C TYR A 162 4.47 -4.97 -3.48
N ALA A 163 5.14 -4.91 -4.63
CA ALA A 163 4.84 -5.77 -5.75
C ALA A 163 5.04 -7.26 -5.40
N LEU A 164 6.17 -7.61 -4.78
CA LEU A 164 6.44 -8.98 -4.30
C LEU A 164 5.44 -9.44 -3.22
N PHE A 165 5.09 -8.56 -2.29
CA PHE A 165 4.07 -8.81 -1.26
C PHE A 165 2.70 -9.10 -1.88
N ASN A 166 2.31 -8.40 -2.95
CA ASN A 166 1.07 -8.67 -3.67
C ASN A 166 1.10 -10.05 -4.36
N LEU A 167 2.21 -10.44 -5.00
CA LEU A 167 2.36 -11.76 -5.60
C LEU A 167 2.28 -12.88 -4.55
N LEU A 168 2.95 -12.71 -3.41
CA LEU A 168 2.89 -13.64 -2.29
C LEU A 168 1.46 -13.72 -1.71
N THR A 169 0.80 -12.58 -1.55
CA THR A 169 -0.59 -12.50 -1.08
C THR A 169 -1.53 -13.23 -2.03
N ARG A 170 -1.39 -13.03 -3.35
CA ARG A 170 -2.17 -13.74 -4.37
C ARG A 170 -1.99 -15.25 -4.28
N ARG A 171 -0.76 -15.73 -4.05
CA ARG A 171 -0.47 -17.16 -3.87
C ARG A 171 -1.14 -17.74 -2.62
N LEU A 172 -1.15 -16.99 -1.50
CA LEU A 172 -1.73 -17.44 -0.24
C LEU A 172 -3.25 -17.33 -0.20
N ALA A 173 -3.86 -16.44 -0.99
CA ALA A 173 -5.30 -16.14 -0.93
C ALA A 173 -6.20 -17.35 -1.25
N SER A 174 -5.69 -18.38 -1.92
CA SER A 174 -6.42 -19.62 -2.17
C SER A 174 -6.36 -20.63 -1.01
N GLN A 175 -5.49 -20.40 -0.03
CA GLN A 175 -5.16 -21.37 1.03
C GLN A 175 -5.34 -20.79 2.43
N GLU A 176 -5.39 -19.47 2.57
CA GLU A 176 -5.48 -18.76 3.84
C GLU A 176 -6.65 -17.77 3.83
N HIS A 177 -7.35 -17.67 4.94
CA HIS A 177 -8.43 -16.70 5.07
C HIS A 177 -7.85 -15.26 5.09
N PRO A 178 -8.44 -14.27 4.38
CA PRO A 178 -7.91 -12.90 4.33
C PRO A 178 -7.73 -12.24 5.70
N ALA A 179 -8.67 -12.45 6.64
CA ALA A 179 -8.57 -11.92 8.00
C ALA A 179 -7.36 -12.51 8.76
N THR A 180 -7.11 -13.83 8.60
CA THR A 180 -5.95 -14.51 9.17
C THR A 180 -4.65 -13.94 8.60
N MET A 181 -4.59 -13.74 7.26
CA MET A 181 -3.43 -13.12 6.62
C MET A 181 -3.19 -11.68 7.10
N GLN A 182 -4.25 -10.90 7.30
CA GLN A 182 -4.17 -9.53 7.80
C GLN A 182 -3.61 -9.49 9.22
N LEU A 183 -4.22 -10.26 10.14
CA LEU A 183 -3.78 -10.32 11.54
C LEU A 183 -2.36 -10.90 11.65
N ALA A 184 -2.06 -12.00 10.95
CA ALA A 184 -0.74 -12.62 10.98
C ALA A 184 0.38 -11.63 10.60
N SER A 185 0.17 -10.87 9.51
CA SER A 185 1.17 -9.87 9.11
C SER A 185 1.34 -8.76 10.12
N ALA A 186 0.25 -8.27 10.72
CA ALA A 186 0.32 -7.23 11.74
C ALA A 186 1.03 -7.74 13.01
N LEU A 187 0.72 -8.96 13.47
CA LEU A 187 1.36 -9.60 14.62
C LEU A 187 2.86 -9.83 14.40
N VAL A 188 3.23 -10.38 13.23
CA VAL A 188 4.65 -10.60 12.89
C VAL A 188 5.40 -9.28 12.83
N SER A 189 4.82 -8.26 12.18
CA SER A 189 5.43 -6.92 12.14
C SER A 189 5.60 -6.33 13.52
N THR A 190 4.60 -6.45 14.40
CA THR A 190 4.68 -5.99 15.79
C THR A 190 5.80 -6.72 16.53
N ALA A 191 5.81 -8.05 16.48
CA ALA A 191 6.79 -8.86 17.19
C ALA A 191 8.24 -8.55 16.78
N VAL A 192 8.49 -8.48 15.46
CA VAL A 192 9.84 -8.22 14.92
C VAL A 192 10.33 -6.81 15.24
N LEU A 193 9.43 -5.83 15.25
CA LEU A 193 9.79 -4.44 15.54
C LEU A 193 9.90 -4.13 17.03
N THR A 194 9.37 -5.00 17.92
CA THR A 194 9.37 -4.77 19.37
C THR A 194 10.76 -4.42 19.93
N PRO A 195 11.85 -5.20 19.68
CA PRO A 195 13.14 -4.88 20.27
C PRO A 195 13.68 -3.51 19.81
N PHE A 196 13.46 -3.17 18.54
CA PHE A 196 13.92 -1.90 17.97
C PHE A 196 13.10 -0.70 18.48
N ALA A 197 11.79 -0.87 18.60
CA ALA A 197 10.91 0.17 19.13
C ALA A 197 11.21 0.46 20.61
N LEU A 198 11.47 -0.58 21.40
CA LEU A 198 11.81 -0.42 22.82
C LEU A 198 13.20 0.21 22.99
N TRP A 199 14.16 -0.13 22.12
CA TRP A 199 15.49 0.48 22.19
C TRP A 199 15.48 1.98 21.87
N THR A 200 14.68 2.38 20.87
CA THR A 200 14.60 3.79 20.44
C THR A 200 13.44 4.54 21.09
N TRP A 201 12.84 4.00 22.16
CA TRP A 201 11.61 4.53 22.73
C TRP A 201 11.74 5.98 23.18
N GLN A 202 10.82 6.80 22.71
CA GLN A 202 10.60 8.15 23.17
C GLN A 202 9.14 8.29 23.57
N THR A 203 8.89 8.61 24.84
CA THR A 203 7.51 8.76 25.32
C THR A 203 6.82 9.91 24.60
N PRO A 204 5.68 9.68 23.93
CA PRO A 204 4.92 10.74 23.32
C PRO A 204 4.59 11.84 24.32
N SER A 205 4.87 13.10 23.94
CA SER A 205 4.83 14.25 24.86
C SER A 205 3.42 14.77 25.12
N SER A 206 2.42 14.35 24.33
CA SER A 206 1.05 14.86 24.44
C SER A 206 0.01 13.78 24.15
N GLY A 207 -1.19 13.96 24.69
CA GLY A 207 -2.34 13.11 24.35
C GLY A 207 -2.68 13.15 22.87
N TRP A 208 -2.37 14.24 22.17
CA TRP A 208 -2.54 14.36 20.73
C TRP A 208 -1.63 13.42 19.95
N GLN A 209 -0.37 13.27 20.35
CA GLN A 209 0.53 12.29 19.72
C GLN A 209 0.01 10.85 19.90
N TRP A 210 -0.50 10.51 21.10
CA TRP A 210 -1.11 9.20 21.34
C TRP A 210 -2.35 8.97 20.46
N LEU A 211 -3.20 9.99 20.30
CA LEU A 211 -4.34 9.93 19.41
C LEU A 211 -3.92 9.70 17.94
N MET A 212 -2.90 10.42 17.49
CA MET A 212 -2.38 10.25 16.11
C MET A 212 -1.75 8.87 15.90
N LEU A 213 -1.02 8.32 16.90
CA LEU A 213 -0.50 6.96 16.85
C LEU A 213 -1.61 5.90 16.74
N ALA A 214 -2.68 6.06 17.52
CA ALA A 214 -3.86 5.20 17.43
C ALA A 214 -4.56 5.35 16.07
N LEU A 215 -4.73 6.58 15.59
CA LEU A 215 -5.33 6.88 14.29
C LEU A 215 -4.56 6.23 13.13
N ALA A 216 -3.23 6.30 13.15
CA ALA A 216 -2.38 5.66 12.15
C ALA A 216 -2.61 4.13 12.09
N GLY A 217 -2.66 3.47 13.24
CA GLY A 217 -2.90 2.03 13.29
C GLY A 217 -4.32 1.64 12.90
N LEU A 218 -5.32 2.38 13.39
CA LEU A 218 -6.74 2.16 13.04
C LEU A 218 -6.98 2.39 11.54
N SER A 219 -6.44 3.47 11.00
CA SER A 219 -6.57 3.77 9.56
C SER A 219 -5.92 2.68 8.69
N GLY A 220 -4.75 2.18 9.09
CA GLY A 220 -4.10 1.05 8.42
C GLY A 220 -4.94 -0.23 8.47
N GLY A 221 -5.46 -0.59 9.64
CA GLY A 221 -6.32 -1.76 9.85
C GLY A 221 -7.64 -1.65 9.08
N ALA A 222 -8.32 -0.51 9.19
CA ALA A 222 -9.58 -0.23 8.50
C ALA A 222 -9.39 -0.20 6.97
N GLY A 223 -8.31 0.41 6.47
CA GLY A 223 -7.99 0.42 5.05
C GLY A 223 -7.88 -0.98 4.46
N HIS A 224 -7.14 -1.87 5.11
CA HIS A 224 -7.04 -3.27 4.69
C HIS A 224 -8.38 -4.01 4.80
N TYR A 225 -9.17 -3.74 5.85
CA TYR A 225 -10.50 -4.33 6.00
C TYR A 225 -11.44 -3.91 4.88
N PHE A 226 -11.54 -2.60 4.59
CA PHE A 226 -12.39 -2.09 3.51
C PHE A 226 -11.93 -2.58 2.13
N ALA A 227 -10.62 -2.67 1.89
CA ALA A 227 -10.09 -3.26 0.67
C ALA A 227 -10.56 -4.70 0.47
N ALA A 228 -10.45 -5.53 1.51
CA ALA A 228 -10.91 -6.92 1.47
C ALA A 228 -12.42 -7.02 1.24
N GLN A 229 -13.21 -6.16 1.88
CA GLN A 229 -14.67 -6.12 1.68
C GLN A 229 -15.05 -5.64 0.28
N ALA A 230 -14.37 -4.64 -0.27
CA ALA A 230 -14.66 -4.12 -1.61
C ALA A 230 -14.62 -5.21 -2.68
N HIS A 231 -13.63 -6.11 -2.62
CA HIS A 231 -13.47 -7.22 -3.54
C HIS A 231 -14.59 -8.28 -3.48
N ARG A 232 -15.42 -8.28 -2.42
CA ARG A 232 -16.63 -9.12 -2.34
C ARG A 232 -17.78 -8.59 -3.18
N PHE A 233 -17.79 -7.29 -3.46
CA PHE A 233 -18.90 -6.60 -4.14
C PHE A 233 -18.59 -6.23 -5.60
N ALA A 234 -17.29 -6.10 -5.94
CA ALA A 234 -16.89 -5.77 -7.30
C ALA A 234 -15.54 -6.41 -7.66
N SER A 235 -15.35 -6.70 -8.93
CA SER A 235 -14.11 -7.25 -9.45
C SER A 235 -12.97 -6.22 -9.40
N ALA A 236 -11.73 -6.71 -9.39
CA ALA A 236 -10.54 -5.85 -9.46
C ALA A 236 -10.56 -4.90 -10.68
N ALA A 237 -11.23 -5.32 -11.78
CA ALA A 237 -11.47 -4.51 -12.97
C ALA A 237 -12.19 -3.20 -12.68
N VAL A 238 -13.24 -3.31 -11.88
CA VAL A 238 -14.07 -2.16 -11.50
C VAL A 238 -13.37 -1.30 -10.46
N LEU A 239 -12.65 -1.92 -9.53
CA LEU A 239 -12.06 -1.25 -8.37
C LEU A 239 -10.71 -0.60 -8.67
N GLY A 240 -9.91 -1.19 -9.57
CA GLY A 240 -8.54 -0.78 -9.85
C GLY A 240 -8.37 0.71 -10.21
N PRO A 241 -9.17 1.30 -11.10
CA PRO A 241 -9.08 2.74 -11.40
C PRO A 241 -9.27 3.64 -10.17
N PHE A 242 -10.10 3.23 -9.21
CA PHE A 242 -10.39 4.01 -8.01
C PHE A 242 -9.26 3.98 -6.97
N LEU A 243 -8.31 3.05 -7.08
CA LEU A 243 -7.12 3.05 -6.22
C LEU A 243 -6.26 4.30 -6.46
N TYR A 244 -6.21 4.80 -7.69
CA TYR A 244 -5.41 5.98 -8.04
C TYR A 244 -5.90 7.28 -7.41
N GLN A 245 -7.13 7.34 -6.89
CA GLN A 245 -7.61 8.52 -6.15
C GLN A 245 -6.82 8.76 -4.85
N GLN A 246 -6.09 7.77 -4.33
CA GLN A 246 -5.25 7.94 -3.14
C GLN A 246 -4.23 9.08 -3.33
N ILE A 247 -3.69 9.29 -4.55
CA ILE A 247 -2.74 10.38 -4.80
C ILE A 247 -3.38 11.75 -4.55
N LEU A 248 -4.67 11.89 -4.90
CA LEU A 248 -5.41 13.14 -4.65
C LEU A 248 -5.52 13.41 -3.15
N TYR A 249 -5.84 12.38 -2.36
CA TYR A 249 -5.93 12.51 -0.91
C TYR A 249 -4.56 12.75 -0.26
N MET A 250 -3.49 12.10 -0.74
CA MET A 250 -2.14 12.33 -0.25
C MET A 250 -1.64 13.73 -0.61
N THR A 251 -1.93 14.21 -1.83
CA THR A 251 -1.62 15.58 -2.25
C THR A 251 -2.37 16.60 -1.39
N LEU A 252 -3.66 16.36 -1.16
CA LEU A 252 -4.49 17.21 -0.30
C LEU A 252 -3.98 17.21 1.15
N GLY A 253 -3.65 16.06 1.70
CA GLY A 253 -3.06 15.92 3.04
C GLY A 253 -1.70 16.63 3.13
N GLY A 254 -0.87 16.52 2.09
CA GLY A 254 0.40 17.25 1.99
C GLY A 254 0.22 18.76 2.01
N TRP A 255 -0.76 19.25 1.27
CA TRP A 255 -1.08 20.69 1.23
C TRP A 255 -1.69 21.17 2.54
N LEU A 256 -2.75 20.53 3.02
CA LEU A 256 -3.51 21.02 4.19
C LEU A 256 -2.74 20.91 5.52
N VAL A 257 -1.86 19.92 5.68
CA VAL A 257 -1.17 19.64 6.95
C VAL A 257 0.27 20.13 6.96
N PHE A 258 0.91 20.19 5.80
CA PHE A 258 2.35 20.48 5.68
C PHE A 258 2.66 21.65 4.74
N ASP A 259 1.66 22.32 4.18
CA ASP A 259 1.82 23.38 3.16
C ASP A 259 2.67 22.95 1.95
N GLN A 260 2.65 21.63 1.65
CA GLN A 260 3.44 21.03 0.58
C GLN A 260 2.63 20.93 -0.70
N VAL A 261 3.02 21.69 -1.73
CA VAL A 261 2.46 21.58 -3.07
C VAL A 261 3.46 20.83 -3.96
N PRO A 262 3.05 19.72 -4.62
CA PRO A 262 3.96 18.99 -5.51
C PRO A 262 4.39 19.88 -6.68
N ASP A 263 5.65 19.80 -7.05
CA ASP A 263 6.17 20.53 -8.19
C ASP A 263 5.72 19.94 -9.54
N ARG A 264 5.99 20.66 -10.63
CA ARG A 264 5.55 20.26 -11.98
C ARG A 264 6.11 18.91 -12.42
N ALA A 265 7.32 18.53 -12.00
CA ALA A 265 7.93 17.26 -12.36
C ALA A 265 7.24 16.10 -11.63
N VAL A 266 6.92 16.26 -10.34
CA VAL A 266 6.15 15.28 -9.58
C VAL A 266 4.76 15.10 -10.20
N LEU A 267 4.07 16.19 -10.55
CA LEU A 267 2.74 16.11 -11.20
C LEU A 267 2.81 15.44 -12.58
N LEU A 268 3.80 15.80 -13.40
CA LEU A 268 4.00 15.19 -14.72
C LEU A 268 4.34 13.70 -14.59
N GLY A 269 5.31 13.36 -13.76
CA GLY A 269 5.72 11.96 -13.56
C GLY A 269 4.59 11.11 -12.98
N ALA A 270 3.84 11.63 -12.00
CA ALA A 270 2.66 10.96 -11.45
C ALA A 270 1.59 10.71 -12.52
N THR A 271 1.32 11.70 -13.38
CA THR A 271 0.36 11.56 -14.48
C THR A 271 0.79 10.44 -15.44
N VAL A 272 2.07 10.39 -15.81
CA VAL A 272 2.60 9.33 -16.70
C VAL A 272 2.51 7.96 -16.04
N VAL A 273 2.88 7.82 -14.76
CA VAL A 273 2.79 6.56 -14.01
C VAL A 273 1.34 6.08 -13.91
N VAL A 274 0.42 6.97 -13.55
CA VAL A 274 -1.02 6.65 -13.42
C VAL A 274 -1.60 6.24 -14.79
N ALA A 275 -1.33 7.00 -15.86
CA ALA A 275 -1.81 6.68 -17.20
C ALA A 275 -1.29 5.31 -17.68
N SER A 276 0.00 5.03 -17.45
CA SER A 276 0.62 3.74 -17.76
C SER A 276 -0.04 2.60 -16.98
N GLY A 277 -0.22 2.75 -15.66
CA GLY A 277 -0.85 1.74 -14.83
C GLY A 277 -2.32 1.48 -15.19
N LEU A 278 -3.09 2.52 -15.50
CA LEU A 278 -4.48 2.40 -15.97
C LEU A 278 -4.54 1.69 -17.34
N TYR A 279 -3.61 1.98 -18.24
CA TYR A 279 -3.53 1.30 -19.52
C TYR A 279 -3.20 -0.19 -19.37
N LEU A 280 -2.24 -0.57 -18.52
CA LEU A 280 -1.91 -1.96 -18.24
C LEU A 280 -3.11 -2.71 -17.65
N LEU A 281 -3.82 -2.08 -16.72
CA LEU A 281 -5.04 -2.62 -16.12
C LEU A 281 -6.12 -2.86 -17.18
N TRP A 282 -6.38 -1.87 -18.03
CA TRP A 282 -7.36 -1.97 -19.12
C TRP A 282 -7.02 -3.11 -20.10
N ARG A 283 -5.75 -3.25 -20.49
CA ARG A 283 -5.29 -4.33 -21.38
C ARG A 283 -5.43 -5.71 -20.77
N GLU A 284 -5.16 -5.85 -19.47
CA GLU A 284 -5.35 -7.13 -18.77
C GLU A 284 -6.81 -7.61 -18.87
N PHE A 285 -7.77 -6.68 -18.81
CA PHE A 285 -9.17 -7.02 -18.92
C PHE A 285 -9.59 -7.38 -20.34
N GLN A 286 -9.05 -6.73 -21.35
CA GLN A 286 -9.34 -7.09 -22.74
C GLN A 286 -8.89 -8.52 -23.03
N VAL A 287 -7.67 -8.90 -22.65
CA VAL A 287 -7.16 -10.27 -22.87
C VAL A 287 -7.99 -11.33 -22.13
N LYS A 288 -8.44 -11.04 -20.91
CA LYS A 288 -9.34 -11.96 -20.17
C LYS A 288 -10.74 -12.06 -20.80
N ALA A 289 -11.22 -11.02 -21.47
CA ALA A 289 -12.51 -11.05 -22.18
C ALA A 289 -12.43 -11.81 -23.51
N GLU A 290 -11.27 -11.77 -24.18
CA GLU A 290 -10.99 -12.49 -25.44
C GLU A 290 -10.66 -13.97 -25.23
N SER A 291 -10.28 -14.40 -24.01
CA SER A 291 -10.10 -15.79 -23.60
C SER A 291 -11.19 -16.18 -22.60
N PRO A 292 -12.44 -16.44 -23.04
CA PRO A 292 -13.42 -17.06 -22.18
C PRO A 292 -12.88 -18.45 -21.79
N ALA A 293 -12.95 -18.76 -20.51
CA ALA A 293 -12.39 -19.96 -19.88
C ALA A 293 -12.58 -21.22 -20.76
N ALA A 294 -11.44 -21.87 -21.13
CA ALA A 294 -11.43 -23.26 -21.54
C ALA A 294 -11.61 -24.14 -20.32
#